data_fb2ffc4b0e939aefd536cb7790f0283a
#
_entry.id   fb2ffc4b0e939aefd536cb7790f0283a
#
_cell.length_a   1.000
_cell.length_b   1.000
_cell.length_c   1.000
_cell.angle_alpha   90.00
_cell.angle_beta   90.00
_cell.angle_gamma   90.00
#
_symmetry.space_group_name_H-M   'P 1'
#
loop_
_entity.id
_entity.type
_entity.pdbx_description
1 polymer ?
#
loop_
_entity_poly.entity_id
_entity_poly.type
_entity_poly.pdbx_seq_one_letter_code
_entity_poly.pdbx_strand_id
1 'polypeptide(L)'
;DEDEMDDLGDYDDSAEEEPDPQPVRHHRKSARPGPVVYVPVDDMEMPDQTTSRKKKSRKTNTQKNRSAKPEYQNSKPAKKHKGARIFGLIMLMIIVLGGCAYAAASYYFADRFFEGTWINGVNCSQMTAAEVENLFKQKFENYTIEVSARDQAPQTISGADISYQYLSTGEVLKLLKQQKPYEWIKGLYEQKSYTVSENTG
;
A
#
# COMPACT_ATOMS: atom_id res chain seq x y z
N ASP A 1 72.46 27.53 20.74
CA ASP A 1 73.06 26.21 20.33
C ASP A 1 71.93 25.20 20.44
N GLU A 2 71.37 25.05 19.33
CA GLU A 2 71.44 23.87 18.46
C GLU A 2 70.50 22.72 18.87
N ASP A 3 69.52 22.60 17.96
CA ASP A 3 69.13 21.37 17.28
C ASP A 3 68.46 20.26 18.07
N GLU A 4 67.24 20.07 17.73
CA GLU A 4 66.70 18.74 17.32
C GLU A 4 65.24 18.91 17.05
N MET A 5 64.89 19.01 15.79
CA MET A 5 64.58 17.98 14.81
C MET A 5 63.30 17.19 15.20
N ASP A 6 62.23 17.64 14.59
CA ASP A 6 61.28 16.96 13.77
C ASP A 6 61.32 15.40 13.84
N ASP A 7 60.35 14.84 14.52
CA ASP A 7 59.83 13.54 14.19
C ASP A 7 58.37 13.68 13.74
N LEU A 8 58.21 13.98 12.44
CA LEU A 8 56.96 13.86 11.72
C LEU A 8 56.62 12.38 11.55
N GLY A 9 55.90 11.83 12.51
CA GLY A 9 55.29 10.52 12.37
C GLY A 9 54.41 10.47 11.14
N ASP A 10 54.88 9.68 10.21
CA ASP A 10 54.25 9.27 8.95
C ASP A 10 52.88 8.63 9.28
N TYR A 11 51.82 9.40 9.07
CA TYR A 11 50.48 8.83 9.11
C TYR A 11 50.26 8.09 7.80
N ASP A 12 50.43 6.77 7.88
CA ASP A 12 50.03 5.82 6.85
C ASP A 12 48.51 5.94 6.65
N ASP A 13 48.12 6.73 5.68
CA ASP A 13 46.74 6.86 5.19
C ASP A 13 46.42 5.66 4.31
N SER A 14 46.35 4.51 4.98
CA SER A 14 45.76 3.32 4.36
C SER A 14 44.24 3.50 4.35
N ALA A 15 43.77 4.28 3.39
CA ALA A 15 42.39 4.29 2.99
C ALA A 15 42.01 2.85 2.57
N GLU A 16 41.36 2.12 3.47
CA GLU A 16 40.63 0.93 3.11
C GLU A 16 39.50 1.37 2.15
N GLU A 17 39.74 1.17 0.86
CA GLU A 17 38.71 1.24 -0.17
C GLU A 17 37.67 0.18 0.17
N GLU A 18 36.52 0.60 0.67
CA GLU A 18 35.32 -0.23 0.69
C GLU A 18 34.99 -0.65 -0.76
N PRO A 19 34.85 -1.93 -1.04
CA PRO A 19 34.48 -2.36 -2.37
C PRO A 19 33.06 -1.91 -2.72
N ASP A 20 32.97 -1.14 -3.76
CA ASP A 20 31.76 -0.70 -4.44
C ASP A 20 30.74 -1.84 -4.56
N PRO A 21 29.48 -1.69 -4.12
CA PRO A 21 28.48 -2.75 -4.21
C PRO A 21 28.17 -3.02 -5.68
N GLN A 22 28.58 -4.17 -6.16
CA GLN A 22 28.30 -4.65 -7.50
C GLN A 22 26.78 -4.68 -7.76
N PRO A 23 26.33 -4.22 -8.92
CA PRO A 23 24.92 -4.26 -9.26
C PRO A 23 24.45 -5.70 -9.38
N VAL A 24 23.52 -6.10 -8.52
CA VAL A 24 22.86 -7.39 -8.55
C VAL A 24 22.10 -7.51 -9.88
N ARG A 25 22.64 -8.31 -10.79
CA ARG A 25 21.97 -8.67 -12.04
C ARG A 25 20.75 -9.52 -11.68
N HIS A 26 19.58 -8.91 -11.68
CA HIS A 26 18.33 -9.65 -11.70
C HIS A 26 18.26 -10.48 -12.99
N HIS A 27 18.49 -11.77 -12.86
CA HIS A 27 18.15 -12.74 -13.89
C HIS A 27 16.63 -12.72 -14.10
N ARG A 28 16.23 -11.98 -15.10
CA ARG A 28 14.89 -12.04 -15.68
C ARG A 28 14.72 -13.45 -16.22
N LYS A 29 14.01 -14.31 -15.50
CA LYS A 29 13.58 -15.61 -16.01
C LYS A 29 12.68 -15.36 -17.20
N SER A 30 13.24 -15.56 -18.38
CA SER A 30 12.54 -15.67 -19.64
C SER A 30 11.51 -16.78 -19.50
N ALA A 31 10.25 -16.43 -19.55
CA ALA A 31 9.16 -17.40 -19.67
C ALA A 31 9.31 -18.09 -21.03
N ARG A 32 9.53 -19.40 -21.01
CA ARG A 32 9.48 -20.23 -22.20
C ARG A 32 8.04 -20.19 -22.75
N PRO A 33 7.85 -19.93 -24.04
CA PRO A 33 6.56 -20.14 -24.66
C PRO A 33 6.23 -21.64 -24.62
N GLY A 34 5.03 -21.95 -24.16
CA GLY A 34 4.50 -23.30 -24.14
C GLY A 34 4.35 -23.87 -25.58
N PRO A 35 4.26 -25.20 -25.72
CA PRO A 35 4.21 -25.85 -27.01
C PRO A 35 2.96 -25.43 -27.77
N VAL A 36 3.16 -24.93 -28.99
CA VAL A 36 2.12 -24.67 -29.97
C VAL A 36 1.60 -26.03 -30.42
N VAL A 37 0.36 -26.35 -30.05
CA VAL A 37 -0.34 -27.53 -30.59
C VAL A 37 -0.73 -27.20 -32.03
N TYR A 38 -0.03 -27.79 -32.97
CA TYR A 38 -0.42 -27.83 -34.38
C TYR A 38 -1.60 -28.79 -34.52
N VAL A 39 -2.75 -28.25 -34.88
CA VAL A 39 -3.87 -29.05 -35.37
C VAL A 39 -3.72 -29.19 -36.88
N PRO A 40 -3.56 -30.39 -37.42
CA PRO A 40 -3.51 -30.53 -38.85
C PRO A 40 -4.92 -30.34 -39.44
N VAL A 41 -4.99 -29.44 -40.41
CA VAL A 41 -6.17 -29.23 -41.25
C VAL A 41 -6.03 -30.21 -42.40
N ASP A 42 -6.61 -31.38 -42.25
CA ASP A 42 -6.79 -32.30 -43.36
C ASP A 42 -8.26 -32.30 -43.77
N ASP A 43 -8.41 -32.24 -45.11
CA ASP A 43 -9.57 -32.61 -45.92
C ASP A 43 -10.79 -31.68 -45.92
N MET A 44 -10.66 -30.62 -46.70
CA MET A 44 -11.79 -30.07 -47.44
C MET A 44 -12.00 -30.89 -48.68
N GLU A 45 -12.91 -31.85 -48.63
CA GLU A 45 -13.51 -32.39 -49.84
C GLU A 45 -14.57 -31.43 -50.36
N MET A 46 -14.34 -30.93 -51.56
CA MET A 46 -15.36 -30.30 -52.39
C MET A 46 -16.26 -31.38 -53.01
N PRO A 47 -17.56 -31.26 -52.93
CA PRO A 47 -18.40 -32.00 -53.88
C PRO A 47 -18.65 -31.18 -55.13
N ASP A 48 -18.38 -31.84 -56.17
CA ASP A 48 -18.46 -31.57 -57.57
C ASP A 48 -19.82 -31.06 -58.06
N GLN A 49 -19.78 -30.17 -59.03
CA GLN A 49 -20.92 -29.72 -59.82
C GLN A 49 -21.31 -30.78 -60.80
N THR A 50 -22.54 -31.26 -60.76
CA THR A 50 -23.14 -31.80 -61.96
C THR A 50 -24.58 -31.34 -62.13
N THR A 51 -24.72 -30.61 -63.14
CA THR A 51 -25.85 -30.29 -63.99
C THR A 51 -26.94 -31.36 -64.05
N SER A 52 -28.22 -31.01 -63.94
CA SER A 52 -29.23 -31.40 -64.96
C SER A 52 -30.58 -30.71 -64.79
N ARG A 53 -30.88 -29.85 -65.67
CA ARG A 53 -32.04 -29.75 -66.57
C ARG A 53 -33.45 -30.05 -66.08
N LYS A 54 -34.26 -28.96 -66.03
CA LYS A 54 -35.46 -28.77 -66.79
C LYS A 54 -36.64 -29.73 -66.53
N LYS A 55 -37.70 -29.18 -65.91
CA LYS A 55 -39.03 -29.26 -66.55
C LYS A 55 -40.00 -28.24 -66.01
N LYS A 56 -40.50 -27.50 -66.95
CA LYS A 56 -41.55 -26.50 -66.92
C LYS A 56 -42.90 -27.26 -66.82
N SER A 57 -43.73 -26.95 -65.87
CA SER A 57 -45.14 -27.25 -65.91
C SER A 57 -45.96 -26.13 -65.29
N ARG A 58 -46.93 -25.80 -65.98
CA ARG A 58 -47.81 -24.65 -66.07
C ARG A 58 -49.13 -24.94 -65.38
N LYS A 59 -49.70 -23.86 -64.74
CA LYS A 59 -51.09 -23.68 -64.37
C LYS A 59 -51.60 -24.51 -63.17
N THR A 60 -52.35 -23.92 -62.22
CA THR A 60 -53.64 -23.25 -62.40
C THR A 60 -53.91 -22.40 -61.18
N ASN A 61 -54.55 -21.27 -61.46
CA ASN A 61 -55.12 -20.30 -60.53
C ASN A 61 -56.32 -20.96 -59.81
N THR A 62 -56.32 -20.97 -58.50
CA THR A 62 -57.58 -21.16 -57.74
C THR A 62 -57.52 -20.26 -56.50
N GLN A 63 -58.19 -19.16 -56.63
CA GLN A 63 -58.59 -18.37 -55.48
C GLN A 63 -59.39 -19.18 -54.51
N LYS A 64 -58.91 -19.28 -53.30
CA LYS A 64 -59.75 -19.72 -52.19
C LYS A 64 -59.42 -18.93 -50.96
N ASN A 65 -60.39 -18.15 -50.61
CA ASN A 65 -60.53 -17.41 -49.40
C ASN A 65 -59.89 -18.06 -48.19
N ARG A 66 -59.15 -17.24 -47.56
CA ARG A 66 -58.57 -17.48 -46.35
C ARG A 66 -58.97 -16.80 -45.23
N SER A 67 -59.26 -17.29 -44.23
CA SER A 67 -59.35 -16.87 -42.86
C SER A 67 -57.97 -16.41 -42.35
N ALA A 68 -57.91 -15.18 -41.90
CA ALA A 68 -56.76 -14.64 -41.21
C ALA A 68 -56.53 -15.45 -39.94
N LYS A 69 -55.40 -16.13 -39.92
CA LYS A 69 -54.88 -16.76 -38.73
C LYS A 69 -54.34 -15.66 -37.83
N PRO A 70 -54.79 -15.53 -36.59
CA PRO A 70 -54.21 -14.54 -35.68
C PRO A 70 -52.75 -14.89 -35.49
N GLU A 71 -51.89 -13.96 -35.87
CA GLU A 71 -50.46 -14.00 -35.58
C GLU A 71 -50.28 -13.90 -34.06
N TYR A 72 -50.04 -15.06 -33.44
CA TYR A 72 -49.60 -15.11 -32.06
C TYR A 72 -48.23 -14.45 -31.97
N GLN A 73 -48.22 -13.19 -31.62
CA GLN A 73 -47.03 -12.51 -31.18
C GLN A 73 -46.58 -13.21 -29.89
N ASN A 74 -45.64 -14.12 -30.06
CA ASN A 74 -44.95 -14.75 -28.98
C ASN A 74 -44.01 -13.71 -28.35
N SER A 75 -44.57 -12.80 -27.58
CA SER A 75 -43.83 -11.89 -26.72
C SER A 75 -43.15 -12.74 -25.66
N LYS A 76 -41.89 -13.07 -25.92
CA LYS A 76 -41.02 -13.74 -24.94
C LYS A 76 -41.11 -12.90 -23.65
N PRO A 77 -41.49 -13.47 -22.50
CA PRO A 77 -41.56 -12.72 -21.27
C PRO A 77 -40.17 -12.17 -20.98
N ALA A 78 -40.05 -10.88 -20.86
CA ALA A 78 -38.83 -10.21 -20.46
C ALA A 78 -38.37 -10.84 -19.14
N LYS A 79 -37.28 -11.60 -19.18
CA LYS A 79 -36.70 -12.22 -18.00
C LYS A 79 -36.37 -11.07 -17.04
N LYS A 80 -37.22 -10.85 -16.05
CA LYS A 80 -37.01 -9.89 -14.98
C LYS A 80 -35.68 -10.28 -14.31
N HIS A 81 -34.67 -9.44 -14.48
CA HIS A 81 -33.32 -9.64 -13.95
C HIS A 81 -33.34 -9.55 -12.43
N LYS A 82 -33.88 -10.57 -11.76
CA LYS A 82 -33.86 -10.67 -10.29
C LYS A 82 -32.43 -10.69 -9.77
N GLY A 83 -31.49 -11.30 -10.52
CA GLY A 83 -30.05 -11.31 -10.19
C GLY A 83 -29.41 -9.91 -10.16
N ALA A 84 -29.78 -9.02 -11.07
CA ALA A 84 -29.24 -7.65 -11.09
C ALA A 84 -29.63 -6.85 -9.83
N ARG A 85 -30.85 -7.07 -9.30
CA ARG A 85 -31.30 -6.41 -8.07
C ARG A 85 -30.56 -6.94 -6.85
N ILE A 86 -30.36 -8.27 -6.76
CA ILE A 86 -29.61 -8.89 -5.66
C ILE A 86 -28.16 -8.44 -5.70
N PHE A 87 -27.53 -8.42 -6.88
CA PHE A 87 -26.17 -7.91 -7.05
C PHE A 87 -26.06 -6.44 -6.63
N GLY A 88 -27.02 -5.60 -7.02
CA GLY A 88 -27.06 -4.19 -6.60
C GLY A 88 -27.18 -4.01 -5.09
N LEU A 89 -27.99 -4.84 -4.42
CA LEU A 89 -28.13 -4.82 -2.96
C LEU A 89 -26.84 -5.27 -2.25
N ILE A 90 -26.16 -6.29 -2.76
CA ILE A 90 -24.88 -6.76 -2.22
C ILE A 90 -23.81 -5.64 -2.38
N MET A 91 -23.72 -5.03 -3.55
CA MET A 91 -22.79 -3.92 -3.79
C MET A 91 -23.09 -2.71 -2.89
N LEU A 92 -24.37 -2.37 -2.72
CA LEU A 92 -24.76 -1.32 -1.80
C LEU A 92 -24.35 -1.64 -0.36
N MET A 93 -24.56 -2.88 0.08
CA MET A 93 -24.18 -3.33 1.42
C MET A 93 -22.67 -3.25 1.64
N ILE A 94 -21.87 -3.64 0.65
CA ILE A 94 -20.40 -3.52 0.71
C ILE A 94 -19.96 -2.05 0.82
N ILE A 95 -20.59 -1.14 0.06
CA ILE A 95 -20.29 0.29 0.11
C ILE A 95 -20.64 0.86 1.49
N VAL A 96 -21.79 0.51 2.03
CA VAL A 96 -22.22 0.98 3.36
C VAL A 96 -21.29 0.46 4.44
N LEU A 97 -20.96 -0.84 4.44
CA LEU A 97 -20.05 -1.42 5.42
C LEU A 97 -18.64 -0.82 5.31
N GLY A 98 -18.13 -0.66 4.08
CA GLY A 98 -16.84 -0.02 3.83
C GLY A 98 -16.81 1.43 4.29
N GLY A 99 -17.89 2.18 4.03
CA GLY A 99 -18.05 3.55 4.50
C GLY A 99 -18.09 3.67 6.02
N CYS A 100 -18.81 2.76 6.69
CA CYS A 100 -18.85 2.72 8.16
C CYS A 100 -17.48 2.37 8.76
N ALA A 101 -16.77 1.38 8.19
CA ALA A 101 -15.43 1.02 8.63
C ALA A 101 -14.44 2.17 8.44
N TYR A 102 -14.51 2.86 7.30
CA TYR A 102 -13.67 4.03 7.03
C TYR A 102 -13.94 5.17 8.02
N ALA A 103 -15.21 5.47 8.31
CA ALA A 103 -15.58 6.50 9.27
C ALA A 103 -15.12 6.14 10.70
N ALA A 104 -15.28 4.88 11.11
CA ALA A 104 -14.81 4.40 12.40
C ALA A 104 -13.28 4.52 12.54
N ALA A 105 -12.52 4.14 11.52
CA ALA A 105 -11.07 4.32 11.50
C ALA A 105 -10.67 5.81 11.54
N SER A 106 -11.36 6.66 10.77
CA SER A 106 -11.11 8.12 10.81
C SER A 106 -11.36 8.71 12.19
N TYR A 107 -12.40 8.24 12.88
CA TYR A 107 -12.68 8.64 14.26
C TYR A 107 -11.60 8.15 15.24
N TYR A 108 -11.13 6.92 15.08
CA TYR A 108 -10.05 6.36 15.91
C TYR A 108 -8.75 7.17 15.79
N PHE A 109 -8.39 7.60 14.58
CA PHE A 109 -7.20 8.42 14.34
C PHE A 109 -7.41 9.93 14.56
N ALA A 110 -8.55 10.34 15.09
CA ALA A 110 -8.77 11.75 15.42
C ALA A 110 -7.92 12.20 16.62
N ASP A 111 -7.61 11.30 17.54
CA ASP A 111 -6.83 11.54 18.76
C ASP A 111 -5.55 10.71 18.84
N ARG A 112 -5.18 9.99 17.76
CA ARG A 112 -4.01 9.12 17.68
C ARG A 112 -3.18 9.38 16.43
N PHE A 113 -1.89 9.24 16.58
CA PHE A 113 -0.96 9.30 15.43
C PHE A 113 -1.19 8.13 14.47
N PHE A 114 -0.95 8.39 13.19
CA PHE A 114 -1.01 7.36 12.16
C PHE A 114 0.07 6.30 12.37
N GLU A 115 -0.17 5.12 11.77
CA GLU A 115 0.88 4.10 11.65
C GLU A 115 2.11 4.69 10.94
N GLY A 116 3.31 4.26 11.35
CA GLY A 116 4.56 4.76 10.78
C GLY A 116 4.93 6.19 11.17
N THR A 117 4.34 6.74 12.25
CA THR A 117 4.73 8.08 12.78
C THR A 117 5.89 7.94 13.76
N TRP A 118 6.94 8.70 13.49
CA TRP A 118 8.13 8.81 14.34
C TRP A 118 8.30 10.24 14.82
N ILE A 119 8.58 10.44 16.11
CA ILE A 119 8.85 11.76 16.69
C ILE A 119 10.15 11.65 17.48
N ASN A 120 11.12 12.53 17.17
CA ASN A 120 12.47 12.51 17.76
C ASN A 120 13.12 11.10 17.74
N GLY A 121 12.91 10.34 16.64
CA GLY A 121 13.45 9.00 16.48
C GLY A 121 12.71 7.91 17.28
N VAL A 122 11.61 8.24 17.94
CA VAL A 122 10.77 7.30 18.69
C VAL A 122 9.52 6.95 17.88
N ASN A 123 9.16 5.67 17.82
CA ASN A 123 7.95 5.23 17.16
C ASN A 123 6.73 5.59 18.02
N CYS A 124 5.88 6.45 17.49
CA CYS A 124 4.66 6.94 18.12
C CYS A 124 3.38 6.46 17.43
N SER A 125 3.49 5.40 16.62
CA SER A 125 2.36 4.83 15.87
C SER A 125 1.20 4.49 16.83
N GLN A 126 -0.01 4.88 16.45
CA GLN A 126 -1.26 4.64 17.18
C GLN A 126 -1.33 5.21 18.60
N MET A 127 -0.34 5.99 19.01
CA MET A 127 -0.30 6.65 20.32
C MET A 127 -1.09 7.96 20.32
N THR A 128 -1.70 8.28 21.45
CA THR A 128 -2.24 9.62 21.71
C THR A 128 -1.10 10.60 22.02
N ALA A 129 -1.38 11.89 21.93
CA ALA A 129 -0.40 12.91 22.33
C ALA A 129 0.08 12.74 23.78
N ALA A 130 -0.84 12.40 24.69
CA ALA A 130 -0.48 12.19 26.09
C ALA A 130 0.40 10.96 26.32
N GLU A 131 0.16 9.88 25.59
CA GLU A 131 1.02 8.67 25.63
C GLU A 131 2.44 8.97 25.13
N VAL A 132 2.55 9.75 24.05
CA VAL A 132 3.85 10.17 23.52
C VAL A 132 4.60 11.07 24.52
N GLU A 133 3.92 12.04 25.13
CA GLU A 133 4.55 12.91 26.14
C GLU A 133 5.01 12.11 27.36
N ASN A 134 4.20 11.15 27.84
CA ASN A 134 4.60 10.24 28.91
C ASN A 134 5.82 9.38 28.54
N LEU A 135 5.87 8.89 27.30
CA LEU A 135 7.01 8.14 26.81
C LEU A 135 8.30 8.98 26.79
N PHE A 136 8.21 10.24 26.38
CA PHE A 136 9.34 11.17 26.44
C PHE A 136 9.75 11.43 27.87
N LYS A 137 8.78 11.69 28.76
CA LYS A 137 9.07 11.88 30.19
C LYS A 137 9.84 10.70 30.78
N GLN A 138 9.37 9.46 30.54
CA GLN A 138 10.06 8.25 30.99
C GLN A 138 11.47 8.12 30.39
N LYS A 139 11.65 8.46 29.11
CA LYS A 139 12.96 8.43 28.45
C LYS A 139 13.94 9.39 29.09
N PHE A 140 13.48 10.58 29.50
CA PHE A 140 14.31 11.58 30.17
C PHE A 140 14.63 11.18 31.60
N GLU A 141 13.65 10.68 32.35
CA GLU A 141 13.85 10.21 33.73
C GLU A 141 14.83 9.01 33.80
N ASN A 142 14.79 8.12 32.80
CA ASN A 142 15.68 6.97 32.72
C ASN A 142 17.01 7.27 32.01
N TYR A 143 17.25 8.52 31.61
CA TYR A 143 18.50 8.89 30.97
C TYR A 143 19.64 8.80 31.97
N THR A 144 20.73 8.13 31.61
CA THR A 144 21.90 7.94 32.44
C THR A 144 23.16 8.33 31.67
N ILE A 145 24.06 9.03 32.36
CA ILE A 145 25.37 9.41 31.83
C ILE A 145 26.41 8.71 32.67
N GLU A 146 27.33 8.02 32.04
CA GLU A 146 28.53 7.49 32.68
C GLU A 146 29.66 8.47 32.56
N VAL A 147 30.10 9.00 33.71
CA VAL A 147 31.21 9.94 33.79
C VAL A 147 32.45 9.19 34.19
N SER A 148 33.42 9.10 33.28
CA SER A 148 34.74 8.49 33.55
C SER A 148 35.79 9.62 33.72
N ALA A 149 36.35 9.71 34.92
CA ALA A 149 37.47 10.62 35.21
C ALA A 149 38.76 9.82 35.34
N ARG A 150 39.92 10.48 35.04
CA ARG A 150 41.22 9.82 35.17
C ARG A 150 41.46 9.45 36.64
N ASP A 151 41.83 8.21 36.86
CA ASP A 151 42.15 7.65 38.18
C ASP A 151 40.97 7.50 39.16
N GLN A 152 39.72 7.57 38.65
CA GLN A 152 38.52 7.36 39.44
C GLN A 152 37.66 6.25 38.82
N ALA A 153 36.89 5.54 39.65
CA ALA A 153 35.88 4.63 39.15
C ALA A 153 34.79 5.38 38.37
N PRO A 154 34.27 4.83 37.26
CA PRO A 154 33.18 5.43 36.53
C PRO A 154 31.97 5.67 37.44
N GLN A 155 31.39 6.85 37.35
CA GLN A 155 30.17 7.21 38.09
C GLN A 155 29.02 7.32 37.11
N THR A 156 27.92 6.72 37.45
CA THR A 156 26.67 6.83 36.68
C THR A 156 25.79 7.90 37.33
N ILE A 157 25.42 8.89 36.55
CA ILE A 157 24.52 9.98 36.95
C ILE A 157 23.22 9.75 36.18
N SER A 158 22.11 9.62 36.90
CA SER A 158 20.79 9.51 36.29
C SER A 158 20.15 10.88 36.05
N GLY A 159 19.21 10.97 35.13
CA GLY A 159 18.43 12.19 34.89
C GLY A 159 17.72 12.68 36.16
N ALA A 160 17.28 11.74 37.02
CA ALA A 160 16.65 12.03 38.29
C ALA A 160 17.62 12.76 39.29
N ASP A 161 18.90 12.37 39.29
CA ASP A 161 19.90 12.98 40.20
C ASP A 161 20.18 14.44 39.88
N ILE A 162 20.00 14.83 38.61
CA ILE A 162 20.23 16.22 38.15
C ILE A 162 18.89 16.95 37.91
N SER A 163 17.78 16.40 38.36
CA SER A 163 16.43 16.94 38.14
C SER A 163 16.12 17.20 36.65
N TYR A 164 16.71 16.41 35.77
CA TYR A 164 16.48 16.50 34.33
C TYR A 164 15.08 16.03 33.99
N GLN A 165 14.21 16.94 33.59
CA GLN A 165 12.80 16.68 33.35
C GLN A 165 12.39 17.10 31.95
N TYR A 166 11.53 16.30 31.35
CA TYR A 166 10.85 16.68 30.12
C TYR A 166 9.74 17.68 30.44
N LEU A 167 9.81 18.86 29.82
CA LEU A 167 8.74 19.86 29.89
C LEU A 167 7.94 19.82 28.58
N SER A 168 6.66 19.47 28.68
CA SER A 168 5.77 19.47 27.51
C SER A 168 5.62 20.90 26.96
N THR A 169 5.99 21.07 25.69
CA THR A 169 5.80 22.32 24.95
C THR A 169 4.46 22.38 24.24
N GLY A 170 3.69 21.28 24.26
CA GLY A 170 2.44 21.13 23.51
C GLY A 170 2.65 20.94 22.01
N GLU A 171 3.89 20.81 21.53
CA GLU A 171 4.18 20.60 20.10
C GLU A 171 3.68 19.25 19.63
N VAL A 172 3.75 18.20 20.46
CA VAL A 172 3.22 16.88 20.15
C VAL A 172 1.71 16.94 19.86
N LEU A 173 0.97 17.65 20.72
CA LEU A 173 -0.48 17.85 20.51
C LEU A 173 -0.76 18.69 19.25
N LYS A 174 0.09 19.69 18.96
CA LYS A 174 -0.03 20.52 17.76
C LYS A 174 0.20 19.69 16.50
N LEU A 175 1.19 18.81 16.50
CA LEU A 175 1.42 17.86 15.39
C LEU A 175 0.21 16.95 15.15
N LEU A 176 -0.35 16.40 16.23
CA LEU A 176 -1.53 15.56 16.14
C LEU A 176 -2.73 16.32 15.54
N LYS A 177 -2.94 17.59 15.95
CA LYS A 177 -4.01 18.43 15.39
C LYS A 177 -3.82 18.82 13.93
N GLN A 178 -2.59 18.80 13.42
CA GLN A 178 -2.31 19.04 12.00
C GLN A 178 -2.58 17.80 11.15
N GLN A 179 -2.65 16.64 11.77
CA GLN A 179 -2.99 15.39 11.12
C GLN A 179 -4.46 15.44 10.69
N LYS A 180 -4.74 14.98 9.45
CA LYS A 180 -6.09 14.89 8.91
C LYS A 180 -6.61 13.46 9.10
N PRO A 181 -7.51 13.19 10.06
CA PRO A 181 -7.89 11.82 10.42
C PRO A 181 -8.41 10.98 9.25
N TYR A 182 -9.05 11.61 8.27
CA TYR A 182 -9.56 10.92 7.08
C TYR A 182 -8.45 10.47 6.10
N GLU A 183 -7.21 10.93 6.27
CA GLU A 183 -6.06 10.48 5.47
C GLU A 183 -5.33 9.28 6.08
N TRP A 184 -5.90 8.61 7.08
CA TRP A 184 -5.27 7.51 7.81
C TRP A 184 -4.72 6.39 6.92
N ILE A 185 -5.36 6.16 5.76
CA ILE A 185 -4.89 5.16 4.79
C ILE A 185 -3.47 5.48 4.31
N LYS A 186 -3.09 6.75 4.19
CA LYS A 186 -1.73 7.16 3.79
C LYS A 186 -0.71 6.71 4.83
N GLY A 187 -1.05 6.76 6.11
CA GLY A 187 -0.19 6.30 7.18
C GLY A 187 0.18 4.82 7.12
N LEU A 188 -0.60 3.99 6.40
CA LEU A 188 -0.26 2.58 6.21
C LEU A 188 0.91 2.36 5.23
N TYR A 189 1.21 3.35 4.38
CA TYR A 189 2.22 3.24 3.32
C TYR A 189 3.35 4.26 3.47
N GLU A 190 3.11 5.35 4.21
CA GLU A 190 4.05 6.46 4.36
C GLU A 190 4.56 6.53 5.80
N GLN A 191 5.86 6.41 5.99
CA GLN A 191 6.47 6.73 7.27
C GLN A 191 6.71 8.23 7.36
N LYS A 192 6.32 8.82 8.49
CA LYS A 192 6.51 10.25 8.77
C LYS A 192 7.40 10.43 9.98
N SER A 193 8.46 11.21 9.81
CA SER A 193 9.36 11.56 10.90
C SER A 193 9.23 13.05 11.20
N TYR A 194 9.03 13.36 12.47
CA TYR A 194 8.93 14.72 12.99
C TYR A 194 9.99 14.95 14.04
N THR A 195 10.43 16.21 14.11
CA THR A 195 11.28 16.66 15.20
C THR A 195 10.53 17.73 15.98
N VAL A 196 10.38 17.51 17.27
CA VAL A 196 9.82 18.50 18.21
C VAL A 196 10.91 19.00 19.12
N SER A 197 10.79 20.25 19.54
CA SER A 197 11.72 20.85 20.48
C SER A 197 11.55 20.19 21.85
N GLU A 198 12.62 19.61 22.35
CA GLU A 198 12.70 19.11 23.71
C GLU A 198 13.12 20.25 24.62
N ASN A 199 12.17 20.75 25.42
CA ASN A 199 12.50 21.77 26.40
C ASN A 199 12.91 21.07 27.69
N THR A 200 14.16 21.25 28.08
CA THR A 200 14.74 20.69 29.30
C THR A 200 14.84 21.79 30.34
N GLY A 201 14.18 21.59 31.45
CA GLY A 201 14.27 22.47 32.62
C GLY A 201 15.51 22.17 33.43
#